data_692fc0e0a29964157dfde52f700b5aae
#
_entry.id   692fc0e0a29964157dfde52f700b5aae
#
_cell.length_a   1.000
_cell.length_b   1.000
_cell.length_c   1.000
_cell.angle_alpha   90.00
_cell.angle_beta   90.00
_cell.angle_gamma   90.00
#
_symmetry.space_group_name_H-M   'P 1'
#
loop_
_entity.id
_entity.type
_entity.pdbx_description
1 polymer ?
#
loop_
_entity_poly.entity_id
_entity_poly.type
_entity_poly.pdbx_seq_one_letter_code
_entity_poly.pdbx_strand_id
1 'polypeptide(L)'
;MKKFYDRKNELTALEQIEKNSLNSANFTVITGRRRIGKTELLKNYIKNKRSCYLFTTRSSEALLCEQWQKSLADDIGLKIFGKITTLSYLFEQIMQYSKQEHFVLVIDEFQDLQTINPSFFSQMQNLWDSNKGDSKINLIVCGSVYSMMKKIFEDEKEPLFGRATGKINLTPFSPSVCKEILGDYNPGYTNEDLLCLYMLSGGVAKYISLLMESGSTTKEKMIEYVTGITSPFLIDGKDVLISEMGKDYGVYFSILALISRGLTAQNEIDSVIQKNTGAYLVNLDKVYSVIKPIRPLYSKSESRNARWQITDSYLRFYFRFIYSNQSLVELGQYDLLKSVILRDYETFTGKTLEQYFTNKINEEKQLTKIGGWWDRKGENEIDIIAVNDLEKTCSVYEIKRQANRINLSKLTEKVNNFKSIVKLEIDGYFIQTFGLSLEDM
;
A
#
# COMPACT_ATOMS: atom_id res chain seq x y z
N MET A 1 1.66 -16.62 9.44
CA MET A 1 0.18 -16.63 9.72
C MET A 1 -0.38 -18.05 9.67
N LYS A 2 -1.53 -18.33 10.32
CA LYS A 2 -2.15 -19.68 10.39
C LYS A 2 -2.52 -20.24 9.03
N LYS A 3 -2.96 -19.38 8.08
CA LYS A 3 -3.33 -19.74 6.71
C LYS A 3 -2.96 -18.60 5.76
N PHE A 4 -3.07 -18.84 4.46
CA PHE A 4 -3.04 -17.79 3.45
C PHE A 4 -4.40 -17.11 3.41
N TYR A 5 -4.43 -15.80 3.64
CA TYR A 5 -5.66 -15.01 3.70
C TYR A 5 -5.86 -14.20 2.42
N ASP A 6 -7.12 -14.06 2.00
CA ASP A 6 -7.54 -13.23 0.88
C ASP A 6 -6.78 -13.54 -0.44
N ARG A 7 -6.66 -12.58 -1.33
CA ARG A 7 -5.95 -12.64 -2.61
C ARG A 7 -6.57 -13.54 -3.68
N LYS A 8 -7.85 -13.90 -3.52
CA LYS A 8 -8.56 -14.74 -4.50
C LYS A 8 -8.61 -14.10 -5.88
N ASN A 9 -8.87 -12.79 -5.94
CA ASN A 9 -8.96 -12.05 -7.19
C ASN A 9 -7.62 -11.99 -7.91
N GLU A 10 -6.54 -11.72 -7.18
CA GLU A 10 -5.18 -11.67 -7.72
C GLU A 10 -4.73 -13.05 -8.21
N LEU A 11 -5.00 -14.12 -7.43
CA LEU A 11 -4.70 -15.49 -7.85
C LEU A 11 -5.51 -15.88 -9.10
N THR A 12 -6.80 -15.56 -9.14
CA THR A 12 -7.66 -15.83 -10.32
C THR A 12 -7.15 -15.10 -11.56
N ALA A 13 -6.74 -13.84 -11.41
CA ALA A 13 -6.15 -13.07 -12.50
C ALA A 13 -4.84 -13.69 -12.99
N LEU A 14 -3.96 -14.11 -12.09
CA LEU A 14 -2.70 -14.79 -12.44
C LEU A 14 -2.94 -16.13 -13.15
N GLU A 15 -3.93 -16.92 -12.72
CA GLU A 15 -4.33 -18.16 -13.38
C GLU A 15 -4.85 -17.92 -14.81
N GLN A 16 -5.62 -16.84 -15.01
CA GLN A 16 -6.10 -16.49 -16.35
C GLN A 16 -4.96 -16.04 -17.27
N ILE A 17 -4.02 -15.26 -16.75
CA ILE A 17 -2.82 -14.82 -17.48
C ILE A 17 -1.96 -16.04 -17.87
N GLU A 18 -1.79 -16.98 -16.97
CA GLU A 18 -1.02 -18.21 -17.26
C GLU A 18 -1.64 -19.03 -18.41
N LYS A 19 -2.97 -19.16 -18.43
CA LYS A 19 -3.65 -19.84 -19.57
C LYS A 19 -3.37 -19.14 -20.89
N ASN A 20 -3.32 -17.81 -20.90
CA ASN A 20 -2.99 -17.05 -22.11
C ASN A 20 -1.54 -17.27 -22.53
N SER A 21 -0.62 -17.47 -21.57
CA SER A 21 0.82 -17.68 -21.84
C SER A 21 1.15 -19.01 -22.51
N LEU A 22 0.22 -19.95 -22.57
CA LEU A 22 0.37 -21.18 -23.35
C LEU A 22 0.43 -20.92 -24.88
N ASN A 23 -0.12 -19.80 -25.33
CA ASN A 23 -0.16 -19.45 -26.76
C ASN A 23 0.90 -18.40 -27.14
N SER A 24 1.18 -17.45 -26.26
CA SER A 24 2.18 -16.38 -26.47
C SER A 24 2.67 -15.85 -25.14
N ALA A 25 3.89 -15.34 -25.08
CA ALA A 25 4.49 -14.83 -23.85
C ALA A 25 3.62 -13.76 -23.17
N ASN A 26 3.47 -13.86 -21.85
CA ASN A 26 2.83 -12.86 -21.02
C ASN A 26 3.82 -12.23 -20.06
N PHE A 27 3.71 -10.91 -19.87
CA PHE A 27 4.54 -10.13 -18.99
C PHE A 27 3.69 -9.42 -17.95
N THR A 28 3.69 -9.92 -16.73
CA THR A 28 2.91 -9.36 -15.62
C THR A 28 3.79 -8.60 -14.66
N VAL A 29 3.38 -7.39 -14.29
CA VAL A 29 4.04 -6.56 -13.27
C VAL A 29 3.19 -6.55 -12.02
N ILE A 30 3.76 -6.97 -10.89
CA ILE A 30 3.13 -6.88 -9.58
C ILE A 30 3.77 -5.74 -8.81
N THR A 31 2.98 -4.71 -8.55
CA THR A 31 3.36 -3.57 -7.74
C THR A 31 2.65 -3.60 -6.40
N GLY A 32 3.05 -2.75 -5.51
CA GLY A 32 2.49 -2.59 -4.18
C GLY A 32 3.58 -2.25 -3.18
N ARG A 33 3.19 -1.61 -2.10
CA ARG A 33 4.14 -1.17 -1.08
C ARG A 33 4.96 -2.33 -0.52
N ARG A 34 6.11 -2.00 0.04
CA ARG A 34 6.92 -2.96 0.81
C ARG A 34 6.06 -3.59 1.90
N ARG A 35 6.24 -4.90 2.15
CA ARG A 35 5.56 -5.65 3.23
C ARG A 35 4.07 -5.96 3.03
N ILE A 36 3.53 -5.69 1.84
CA ILE A 36 2.13 -5.96 1.50
C ILE A 36 1.82 -7.45 1.24
N GLY A 37 2.87 -8.30 1.09
CA GLY A 37 2.73 -9.73 0.85
C GLY A 37 2.93 -10.17 -0.60
N LYS A 38 3.63 -9.39 -1.45
CA LYS A 38 3.92 -9.77 -2.85
C LYS A 38 4.62 -11.13 -2.97
N THR A 39 5.71 -11.30 -2.24
CA THR A 39 6.49 -12.54 -2.25
C THR A 39 5.67 -13.75 -1.79
N GLU A 40 4.81 -13.58 -0.77
CA GLU A 40 3.95 -14.65 -0.27
C GLU A 40 2.86 -15.03 -1.29
N LEU A 41 2.25 -14.03 -1.94
CA LEU A 41 1.31 -14.25 -3.04
C LEU A 41 1.97 -15.09 -4.16
N LEU A 42 3.17 -14.69 -4.59
CA LEU A 42 3.87 -15.35 -5.67
C LEU A 42 4.30 -16.77 -5.31
N LYS A 43 4.85 -16.99 -4.11
CA LYS A 43 5.17 -18.32 -3.61
C LYS A 43 3.95 -19.23 -3.53
N ASN A 44 2.80 -18.70 -3.12
CA ASN A 44 1.55 -19.44 -3.10
C ASN A 44 1.08 -19.76 -4.53
N TYR A 45 1.15 -18.80 -5.44
CA TYR A 45 0.73 -18.96 -6.83
C TYR A 45 1.54 -20.00 -7.59
N ILE A 46 2.88 -20.00 -7.44
CA ILE A 46 3.76 -20.94 -8.17
C ILE A 46 3.85 -22.33 -7.54
N LYS A 47 3.23 -22.53 -6.38
CA LYS A 47 3.21 -23.83 -5.70
C LYS A 47 2.58 -24.89 -6.61
N ASN A 48 3.29 -25.98 -6.81
CA ASN A 48 2.89 -27.09 -7.69
C ASN A 48 2.86 -26.74 -9.20
N LYS A 49 3.53 -25.67 -9.62
CA LYS A 49 3.70 -25.29 -11.02
C LYS A 49 5.13 -25.51 -11.48
N ARG A 50 5.33 -25.75 -12.79
CA ARG A 50 6.65 -25.66 -13.38
C ARG A 50 7.07 -24.21 -13.41
N SER A 51 7.93 -23.81 -12.49
CA SER A 51 8.25 -22.40 -12.25
C SER A 51 9.67 -22.25 -11.74
N CYS A 52 10.26 -21.08 -11.98
CA CYS A 52 11.53 -20.66 -11.38
C CYS A 52 11.33 -19.30 -10.70
N TYR A 53 11.81 -19.19 -9.47
CA TYR A 53 11.76 -17.95 -8.69
C TYR A 53 13.17 -17.38 -8.55
N LEU A 54 13.42 -16.26 -9.25
CA LEU A 54 14.70 -15.56 -9.27
C LEU A 54 14.63 -14.34 -8.37
N PHE A 55 15.51 -14.28 -7.40
CA PHE A 55 15.67 -13.10 -6.56
C PHE A 55 16.86 -12.26 -7.05
N THR A 56 16.67 -10.95 -7.24
CA THR A 56 17.74 -10.04 -7.65
C THR A 56 18.53 -9.61 -6.43
N THR A 57 19.76 -10.10 -6.31
CA THR A 57 20.70 -9.64 -5.28
C THR A 57 21.57 -8.51 -5.85
N ARG A 58 21.90 -7.51 -5.03
CA ARG A 58 22.83 -6.42 -5.40
C ARG A 58 24.26 -6.95 -5.42
N SER A 59 24.60 -7.71 -6.46
CA SER A 59 25.92 -8.29 -6.70
C SER A 59 26.45 -7.89 -8.07
N SER A 60 27.62 -8.38 -8.48
CA SER A 60 28.07 -8.22 -9.87
C SER A 60 27.15 -8.98 -10.83
N GLU A 61 26.99 -8.47 -12.05
CA GLU A 61 26.16 -9.12 -13.09
C GLU A 61 26.54 -10.58 -13.30
N ALA A 62 27.84 -10.88 -13.39
CA ALA A 62 28.33 -12.24 -13.60
C ALA A 62 27.96 -13.19 -12.45
N LEU A 63 28.01 -12.73 -11.19
CA LEU A 63 27.64 -13.57 -10.05
C LEU A 63 26.12 -13.80 -10.00
N LEU A 64 25.34 -12.77 -10.33
CA LEU A 64 23.88 -12.93 -10.43
C LEU A 64 23.51 -13.92 -11.54
N CYS A 65 24.14 -13.83 -12.70
CA CYS A 65 23.93 -14.78 -13.79
C CYS A 65 24.27 -16.23 -13.39
N GLU A 66 25.36 -16.43 -12.65
CA GLU A 66 25.75 -17.75 -12.15
C GLU A 66 24.68 -18.32 -11.19
N GLN A 67 24.17 -17.50 -10.27
CA GLN A 67 23.10 -17.90 -9.34
C GLN A 67 21.81 -18.24 -10.09
N TRP A 68 21.40 -17.41 -11.02
CA TRP A 68 20.18 -17.60 -11.81
C TRP A 68 20.30 -18.80 -12.77
N GLN A 69 21.45 -19.00 -13.39
CA GLN A 69 21.72 -20.17 -14.25
C GLN A 69 21.53 -21.48 -13.47
N LYS A 70 22.00 -21.53 -12.21
CA LYS A 70 21.80 -22.67 -11.33
C LYS A 70 20.32 -22.89 -11.01
N SER A 71 19.60 -21.85 -10.58
CA SER A 71 18.16 -21.95 -10.26
C SER A 71 17.35 -22.40 -11.47
N LEU A 72 17.63 -21.87 -12.67
CA LEU A 72 16.93 -22.26 -13.90
C LEU A 72 17.17 -23.73 -14.25
N ALA A 73 18.37 -24.22 -14.02
CA ALA A 73 18.69 -25.65 -14.25
C ALA A 73 17.98 -26.57 -13.24
N ASP A 74 17.98 -26.16 -11.96
CA ASP A 74 17.42 -27.00 -10.88
C ASP A 74 15.87 -26.98 -10.91
N ASP A 75 15.23 -25.81 -11.15
CA ASP A 75 13.79 -25.65 -11.03
C ASP A 75 13.00 -26.06 -12.30
N ILE A 76 13.51 -25.70 -13.48
CA ILE A 76 12.79 -25.92 -14.76
C ILE A 76 13.57 -26.77 -15.78
N GLY A 77 14.78 -27.18 -15.45
CA GLY A 77 15.61 -28.04 -16.31
C GLY A 77 16.29 -27.28 -17.44
N LEU A 78 16.37 -25.96 -17.42
CA LEU A 78 17.10 -25.16 -18.41
C LEU A 78 18.62 -25.28 -18.16
N LYS A 79 19.26 -26.19 -18.87
CA LYS A 79 20.71 -26.41 -18.80
C LYS A 79 21.41 -25.58 -19.87
N ILE A 80 22.22 -24.64 -19.45
CA ILE A 80 23.02 -23.78 -20.32
C ILE A 80 24.49 -24.20 -20.15
N PHE A 81 25.15 -24.54 -21.22
CA PHE A 81 26.54 -24.94 -21.18
C PHE A 81 27.46 -23.70 -21.18
N GLY A 82 28.50 -23.77 -20.34
CA GLY A 82 29.45 -22.69 -20.18
C GLY A 82 29.01 -21.64 -19.10
N LYS A 83 29.91 -20.69 -18.87
CA LYS A 83 29.70 -19.64 -17.89
C LYS A 83 29.01 -18.45 -18.54
N ILE A 84 27.86 -18.10 -18.04
CA ILE A 84 27.13 -16.87 -18.45
C ILE A 84 27.53 -15.72 -17.53
N THR A 85 27.88 -14.60 -18.12
CA THR A 85 28.35 -13.40 -17.41
C THR A 85 27.48 -12.16 -17.65
N THR A 86 26.51 -12.23 -18.56
CA THR A 86 25.62 -11.11 -18.89
C THR A 86 24.16 -11.50 -18.79
N LEU A 87 23.35 -10.62 -18.21
CA LEU A 87 21.89 -10.79 -18.06
C LEU A 87 21.17 -10.87 -19.41
N SER A 88 21.64 -10.13 -20.40
CA SER A 88 21.05 -10.15 -21.76
C SER A 88 21.15 -11.52 -22.41
N TYR A 89 22.32 -12.15 -22.35
CA TYR A 89 22.50 -13.49 -22.89
C TYR A 89 21.72 -14.55 -22.12
N LEU A 90 21.69 -14.43 -20.78
CA LEU A 90 20.88 -15.33 -19.96
C LEU A 90 19.37 -15.18 -20.30
N PHE A 91 18.88 -13.97 -20.44
CA PHE A 91 17.48 -13.72 -20.80
C PHE A 91 17.15 -14.21 -22.22
N GLU A 92 18.09 -14.09 -23.17
CA GLU A 92 17.94 -14.68 -24.50
C GLU A 92 17.78 -16.20 -24.41
N GLN A 93 18.61 -16.90 -23.64
CA GLN A 93 18.48 -18.35 -23.44
C GLN A 93 17.15 -18.75 -22.81
N ILE A 94 16.65 -17.95 -21.85
CA ILE A 94 15.32 -18.12 -21.25
C ILE A 94 14.23 -18.00 -22.33
N MET A 95 14.29 -16.97 -23.17
CA MET A 95 13.31 -16.74 -24.24
C MET A 95 13.35 -17.88 -25.29
N GLN A 96 14.53 -18.36 -25.68
CA GLN A 96 14.66 -19.50 -26.61
C GLN A 96 14.10 -20.79 -26.02
N TYR A 97 14.38 -21.05 -24.74
CA TYR A 97 13.85 -22.23 -24.04
C TYR A 97 12.32 -22.18 -23.95
N SER A 98 11.76 -21.03 -23.71
CA SER A 98 10.32 -20.83 -23.60
C SER A 98 9.53 -21.04 -24.90
N LYS A 99 10.19 -21.10 -26.06
CA LYS A 99 9.55 -21.47 -27.34
C LYS A 99 9.14 -22.96 -27.37
N GLN A 100 9.89 -23.79 -26.68
CA GLN A 100 9.66 -25.23 -26.60
C GLN A 100 8.83 -25.65 -25.41
N GLU A 101 9.06 -24.99 -24.25
CA GLU A 101 8.55 -25.40 -22.95
C GLU A 101 7.83 -24.23 -22.26
N HIS A 102 6.62 -24.48 -21.76
CA HIS A 102 5.89 -23.54 -20.94
C HIS A 102 6.37 -23.58 -19.49
N PHE A 103 6.57 -22.43 -18.87
CA PHE A 103 6.87 -22.27 -17.44
C PHE A 103 6.55 -20.86 -16.93
N VAL A 104 6.41 -20.75 -15.61
CA VAL A 104 6.28 -19.47 -14.92
C VAL A 104 7.66 -19.02 -14.46
N LEU A 105 8.06 -17.81 -14.84
CA LEU A 105 9.29 -17.17 -14.35
C LEU A 105 8.94 -15.98 -13.48
N VAL A 106 9.34 -16.01 -12.23
CA VAL A 106 9.22 -14.89 -11.30
C VAL A 106 10.57 -14.23 -11.09
N ILE A 107 10.65 -12.90 -11.27
CA ILE A 107 11.83 -12.10 -10.92
C ILE A 107 11.44 -11.11 -9.83
N ASP A 108 11.94 -11.34 -8.62
CA ASP A 108 11.71 -10.46 -7.47
C ASP A 108 12.85 -9.44 -7.31
N GLU A 109 12.55 -8.29 -6.71
CA GLU A 109 13.41 -7.09 -6.64
C GLU A 109 13.90 -6.64 -8.03
N PHE A 110 13.02 -6.69 -9.01
CA PHE A 110 13.29 -6.43 -10.42
C PHE A 110 13.96 -5.07 -10.66
N GLN A 111 13.61 -4.04 -9.88
CA GLN A 111 14.19 -2.71 -10.00
C GLN A 111 15.70 -2.67 -9.76
N ASP A 112 16.25 -3.62 -9.00
CA ASP A 112 17.69 -3.65 -8.70
C ASP A 112 18.54 -4.04 -9.91
N LEU A 113 17.94 -4.66 -10.94
CA LEU A 113 18.61 -4.94 -12.22
C LEU A 113 19.12 -3.66 -12.90
N GLN A 114 18.41 -2.53 -12.76
CA GLN A 114 18.85 -1.24 -13.31
C GLN A 114 20.16 -0.76 -12.69
N THR A 115 20.38 -1.07 -11.42
CA THR A 115 21.62 -0.72 -10.72
C THR A 115 22.77 -1.64 -11.12
N ILE A 116 22.50 -2.92 -11.37
CA ILE A 116 23.49 -3.93 -11.74
C ILE A 116 23.96 -3.71 -13.18
N ASN A 117 23.03 -3.53 -14.10
CA ASN A 117 23.31 -3.24 -15.51
C ASN A 117 22.28 -2.24 -16.05
N PRO A 118 22.61 -0.93 -16.12
CA PRO A 118 21.68 0.10 -16.60
C PRO A 118 21.17 -0.11 -18.03
N SER A 119 21.89 -0.82 -18.87
CA SER A 119 21.51 -1.10 -20.26
C SER A 119 20.61 -2.33 -20.41
N PHE A 120 20.45 -3.13 -19.35
CA PHE A 120 19.73 -4.40 -19.42
C PHE A 120 18.26 -4.22 -19.84
N PHE A 121 17.56 -3.22 -19.35
CA PHE A 121 16.15 -3.04 -19.72
C PHE A 121 15.94 -2.73 -21.20
N SER A 122 16.87 -2.00 -21.85
CA SER A 122 16.83 -1.81 -23.30
C SER A 122 17.11 -3.10 -24.07
N GLN A 123 18.05 -3.92 -23.57
CA GLN A 123 18.36 -5.22 -24.17
C GLN A 123 17.19 -6.19 -23.97
N MET A 124 16.59 -6.23 -22.78
CA MET A 124 15.43 -7.05 -22.48
C MET A 124 14.22 -6.67 -23.33
N GLN A 125 14.00 -5.35 -23.57
CA GLN A 125 12.97 -4.86 -24.47
C GLN A 125 13.11 -5.48 -25.86
N ASN A 126 14.29 -5.39 -26.46
CA ASN A 126 14.56 -5.91 -27.80
C ASN A 126 14.36 -7.43 -27.87
N LEU A 127 14.88 -8.17 -26.90
CA LEU A 127 14.72 -9.62 -26.81
C LEU A 127 13.26 -10.02 -26.61
N TRP A 128 12.51 -9.30 -25.76
CA TRP A 128 11.10 -9.54 -25.55
C TRP A 128 10.29 -9.28 -26.83
N ASP A 129 10.44 -8.12 -27.44
CA ASP A 129 9.68 -7.75 -28.63
C ASP A 129 9.94 -8.68 -29.81
N SER A 130 11.16 -9.23 -29.93
CA SER A 130 11.52 -10.17 -31.00
C SER A 130 11.04 -11.62 -30.78
N ASN A 131 10.77 -12.02 -29.53
CA ASN A 131 10.50 -13.43 -29.22
C ASN A 131 9.10 -13.69 -28.63
N LYS A 132 8.39 -12.66 -28.13
CA LYS A 132 7.13 -12.81 -27.39
C LYS A 132 6.03 -13.57 -28.14
N GLY A 133 6.02 -13.52 -29.48
CA GLY A 133 5.01 -14.18 -30.32
C GLY A 133 5.11 -15.71 -30.27
N ASP A 134 6.35 -16.25 -30.23
CA ASP A 134 6.63 -17.68 -30.30
C ASP A 134 6.92 -18.31 -28.93
N SER A 135 7.11 -17.49 -27.92
CA SER A 135 7.46 -17.94 -26.57
C SER A 135 6.21 -18.25 -25.75
N LYS A 136 6.32 -19.21 -24.85
CA LYS A 136 5.26 -19.67 -23.92
C LYS A 136 5.60 -19.36 -22.47
N ILE A 137 6.28 -18.25 -22.22
CA ILE A 137 6.67 -17.85 -20.87
C ILE A 137 5.56 -17.02 -20.20
N ASN A 138 5.26 -17.36 -18.94
CA ASN A 138 4.54 -16.45 -18.05
C ASN A 138 5.57 -15.73 -17.17
N LEU A 139 6.03 -14.56 -17.63
CA LEU A 139 6.99 -13.73 -16.91
C LEU A 139 6.25 -12.84 -15.92
N ILE A 140 6.59 -12.95 -14.64
CA ILE A 140 6.06 -12.13 -13.55
C ILE A 140 7.22 -11.40 -12.89
N VAL A 141 7.16 -10.08 -12.84
CA VAL A 141 8.17 -9.28 -12.15
C VAL A 141 7.54 -8.52 -11.00
N CYS A 142 8.26 -8.44 -9.89
CA CYS A 142 7.84 -7.63 -8.75
C CYS A 142 9.02 -6.91 -8.12
N GLY A 143 8.73 -5.89 -7.32
CA GLY A 143 9.75 -5.13 -6.61
C GLY A 143 9.20 -4.46 -5.37
N SER A 144 10.08 -4.17 -4.43
CA SER A 144 9.74 -3.56 -3.16
C SER A 144 9.81 -2.03 -3.17
N VAL A 145 10.58 -1.42 -4.10
CA VAL A 145 10.69 0.04 -4.27
C VAL A 145 9.64 0.51 -5.27
N TYR A 146 8.50 0.96 -4.72
CA TYR A 146 7.32 1.30 -5.52
C TYR A 146 7.59 2.37 -6.58
N SER A 147 8.32 3.43 -6.19
CA SER A 147 8.68 4.55 -7.07
C SER A 147 9.52 4.10 -8.28
N MET A 148 10.47 3.18 -8.07
CA MET A 148 11.30 2.65 -9.15
C MET A 148 10.48 1.76 -10.10
N MET A 149 9.65 0.86 -9.56
CA MET A 149 8.78 0.00 -10.38
C MET A 149 7.83 0.83 -11.24
N LYS A 150 7.24 1.89 -10.65
CA LYS A 150 6.40 2.82 -11.38
C LYS A 150 7.16 3.52 -12.51
N LYS A 151 8.37 4.01 -12.24
CA LYS A 151 9.22 4.62 -13.25
C LYS A 151 9.50 3.64 -14.40
N ILE A 152 9.98 2.43 -14.12
CA ILE A 152 10.35 1.42 -15.14
C ILE A 152 9.18 1.08 -16.09
N PHE A 153 7.94 1.02 -15.59
CA PHE A 153 6.78 0.52 -16.36
C PHE A 153 5.75 1.58 -16.74
N GLU A 154 5.83 2.81 -16.21
CA GLU A 154 4.84 3.88 -16.44
C GLU A 154 5.43 5.18 -16.99
N ASP A 155 6.76 5.35 -16.99
CA ASP A 155 7.41 6.48 -17.63
C ASP A 155 7.64 6.16 -19.14
N GLU A 156 7.10 7.00 -20.01
CA GLU A 156 7.21 6.85 -21.48
C GLU A 156 8.67 6.81 -21.98
N LYS A 157 9.61 7.33 -21.22
CA LYS A 157 11.03 7.36 -21.56
C LYS A 157 11.76 6.06 -21.23
N GLU A 158 11.15 5.18 -20.44
CA GLU A 158 11.79 3.94 -20.02
C GLU A 158 11.55 2.80 -21.04
N PRO A 159 12.55 1.93 -21.26
CA PRO A 159 12.48 0.89 -22.30
C PRO A 159 11.30 -0.08 -22.14
N LEU A 160 10.93 -0.41 -20.90
CA LEU A 160 9.87 -1.40 -20.63
C LEU A 160 8.46 -0.78 -20.56
N PHE A 161 8.34 0.54 -20.81
CA PHE A 161 7.03 1.18 -20.93
C PHE A 161 6.16 0.48 -21.99
N GLY A 162 4.92 0.14 -21.60
CA GLY A 162 3.95 -0.51 -22.49
C GLY A 162 4.24 -1.98 -22.86
N ARG A 163 5.27 -2.64 -22.28
CA ARG A 163 5.57 -4.07 -22.53
C ARG A 163 4.84 -5.02 -21.62
N ALA A 164 4.42 -4.56 -20.47
CA ALA A 164 3.60 -5.38 -19.56
C ALA A 164 2.21 -5.65 -20.18
N THR A 165 1.84 -6.93 -20.26
CA THR A 165 0.51 -7.38 -20.71
C THR A 165 -0.49 -7.45 -19.55
N GLY A 166 0.01 -7.50 -18.32
CA GLY A 166 -0.78 -7.49 -17.09
C GLY A 166 -0.15 -6.63 -16.00
N LYS A 167 -0.97 -5.91 -15.24
CA LYS A 167 -0.54 -5.16 -14.06
C LYS A 167 -1.45 -5.49 -12.90
N ILE A 168 -0.86 -5.91 -11.77
CA ILE A 168 -1.56 -6.18 -10.51
C ILE A 168 -0.96 -5.25 -9.45
N ASN A 169 -1.79 -4.39 -8.88
CA ASN A 169 -1.38 -3.53 -7.77
C ASN A 169 -1.92 -4.10 -6.46
N LEU A 170 -1.06 -4.69 -5.65
CA LEU A 170 -1.44 -5.22 -4.35
C LEU A 170 -1.73 -4.08 -3.38
N THR A 171 -2.91 -4.15 -2.78
CA THR A 171 -3.37 -3.25 -1.73
C THR A 171 -3.31 -3.92 -0.35
N PRO A 172 -3.32 -3.16 0.75
CA PRO A 172 -3.51 -3.71 2.09
C PRO A 172 -4.75 -4.59 2.19
N PHE A 173 -4.77 -5.51 3.13
CA PHE A 173 -5.97 -6.26 3.45
C PHE A 173 -7.12 -5.33 3.84
N SER A 174 -8.32 -5.69 3.40
CA SER A 174 -9.53 -4.94 3.70
C SER A 174 -9.91 -5.03 5.19
N PRO A 175 -10.81 -4.18 5.68
CA PRO A 175 -11.35 -4.28 7.04
C PRO A 175 -11.92 -5.66 7.36
N SER A 176 -12.65 -6.28 6.43
CA SER A 176 -13.23 -7.61 6.63
C SER A 176 -12.16 -8.70 6.81
N VAL A 177 -11.08 -8.64 6.02
CA VAL A 177 -9.97 -9.57 6.13
C VAL A 177 -9.18 -9.36 7.44
N CYS A 178 -8.97 -8.11 7.87
CA CYS A 178 -8.36 -7.82 9.17
C CYS A 178 -9.19 -8.41 10.33
N LYS A 179 -10.51 -8.28 10.23
CA LYS A 179 -11.46 -8.85 11.19
C LYS A 179 -11.41 -10.38 11.21
N GLU A 180 -11.38 -11.03 10.04
CA GLU A 180 -11.23 -12.49 9.90
C GLU A 180 -9.92 -12.96 10.55
N ILE A 181 -8.79 -12.31 10.23
CA ILE A 181 -7.49 -12.69 10.77
C ILE A 181 -7.49 -12.58 12.30
N LEU A 182 -7.93 -11.45 12.84
CA LEU A 182 -7.98 -11.27 14.30
C LEU A 182 -8.87 -12.30 14.97
N GLY A 183 -10.04 -12.59 14.39
CA GLY A 183 -10.97 -13.62 14.87
C GLY A 183 -10.37 -15.03 14.90
N ASP A 184 -9.57 -15.40 13.89
CA ASP A 184 -8.89 -16.69 13.85
C ASP A 184 -7.83 -16.84 14.95
N TYR A 185 -7.19 -15.74 15.37
CA TYR A 185 -6.16 -15.75 16.43
C TYR A 185 -6.72 -15.52 17.82
N ASN A 186 -7.79 -14.74 17.94
CA ASN A 186 -8.48 -14.41 19.18
C ASN A 186 -9.99 -14.34 18.97
N PRO A 187 -10.75 -15.45 19.07
CA PRO A 187 -12.20 -15.44 18.86
C PRO A 187 -12.98 -14.51 19.80
N GLY A 188 -12.37 -14.14 20.94
CA GLY A 188 -12.97 -13.23 21.92
C GLY A 188 -12.49 -11.77 21.80
N TYR A 189 -11.92 -11.37 20.67
CA TYR A 189 -11.46 -9.99 20.46
C TYR A 189 -12.60 -8.97 20.60
N THR A 190 -12.24 -7.77 21.02
CA THR A 190 -13.14 -6.61 21.09
C THR A 190 -12.98 -5.70 19.85
N ASN A 191 -13.94 -4.83 19.59
CA ASN A 191 -13.81 -3.81 18.54
C ASN A 191 -12.65 -2.84 18.82
N GLU A 192 -12.27 -2.65 20.09
CA GLU A 192 -11.08 -1.89 20.48
C GLU A 192 -9.78 -2.58 20.03
N ASP A 193 -9.73 -3.91 20.12
CA ASP A 193 -8.60 -4.72 19.65
C ASP A 193 -8.48 -4.63 18.12
N LEU A 194 -9.62 -4.71 17.41
CA LEU A 194 -9.66 -4.57 15.96
C LEU A 194 -9.22 -3.16 15.51
N LEU A 195 -9.67 -2.11 16.21
CA LEU A 195 -9.26 -0.74 15.92
C LEU A 195 -7.75 -0.55 16.15
N CYS A 196 -7.21 -1.13 17.23
CA CYS A 196 -5.78 -1.09 17.52
C CYS A 196 -4.98 -1.83 16.44
N LEU A 197 -5.40 -3.03 16.04
CA LEU A 197 -4.78 -3.78 14.94
C LEU A 197 -4.76 -2.95 13.64
N TYR A 198 -5.89 -2.34 13.32
CA TYR A 198 -6.02 -1.52 12.11
C TYR A 198 -5.18 -0.23 12.18
N MET A 199 -5.10 0.39 13.36
CA MET A 199 -4.23 1.55 13.64
C MET A 199 -2.76 1.22 13.37
N LEU A 200 -2.29 0.06 13.84
CA LEU A 200 -0.89 -0.35 13.77
C LEU A 200 -0.51 -0.95 12.41
N SER A 201 -1.44 -1.54 11.69
CA SER A 201 -1.15 -2.26 10.45
C SER A 201 -1.72 -1.60 9.20
N GLY A 202 -2.89 -0.95 9.28
CA GLY A 202 -3.63 -0.48 8.12
C GLY A 202 -3.94 -1.58 7.10
N GLY A 203 -3.96 -2.85 7.53
CA GLY A 203 -4.12 -4.00 6.67
C GLY A 203 -2.82 -4.51 6.01
N VAL A 204 -1.65 -3.96 6.34
CA VAL A 204 -0.36 -4.42 5.80
C VAL A 204 0.00 -5.78 6.40
N ALA A 205 0.11 -6.79 5.54
CA ALA A 205 0.27 -8.20 5.92
C ALA A 205 1.40 -8.48 6.92
N LYS A 206 2.57 -7.83 6.74
CA LYS A 206 3.73 -8.04 7.63
C LYS A 206 3.46 -7.60 9.06
N TYR A 207 2.80 -6.44 9.26
CA TYR A 207 2.52 -5.93 10.60
C TYR A 207 1.47 -6.78 11.31
N ILE A 208 0.44 -7.22 10.58
CA ILE A 208 -0.54 -8.17 11.09
C ILE A 208 0.14 -9.47 11.50
N SER A 209 1.00 -10.04 10.63
CA SER A 209 1.74 -11.27 10.91
C SER A 209 2.57 -11.17 12.19
N LEU A 210 3.33 -10.07 12.35
CA LEU A 210 4.15 -9.83 13.54
C LEU A 210 3.32 -9.82 14.83
N LEU A 211 2.19 -9.12 14.83
CA LEU A 211 1.30 -9.04 16.00
C LEU A 211 0.64 -10.39 16.29
N MET A 212 0.13 -11.07 15.27
CA MET A 212 -0.56 -12.34 15.45
C MET A 212 0.39 -13.48 15.87
N GLU A 213 1.57 -13.57 15.27
CA GLU A 213 2.56 -14.62 15.57
C GLU A 213 3.20 -14.44 16.94
N SER A 214 3.29 -13.20 17.45
CA SER A 214 3.71 -12.92 18.83
C SER A 214 2.62 -13.18 19.88
N GLY A 215 1.40 -13.52 19.46
CA GLY A 215 0.25 -13.65 20.37
C GLY A 215 -0.29 -12.31 20.88
N SER A 216 0.11 -11.19 20.25
CA SER A 216 -0.34 -9.84 20.62
C SER A 216 -1.67 -9.53 19.92
N THR A 217 -2.77 -10.07 20.48
CA THR A 217 -4.10 -10.03 19.89
C THR A 217 -5.09 -9.13 20.63
N THR A 218 -4.66 -8.48 21.71
CA THR A 218 -5.45 -7.45 22.41
C THR A 218 -4.75 -6.10 22.31
N LYS A 219 -5.48 -5.02 22.46
CA LYS A 219 -4.94 -3.65 22.43
C LYS A 219 -3.71 -3.48 23.33
N GLU A 220 -3.82 -3.93 24.57
CA GLU A 220 -2.75 -3.82 25.57
C GLU A 220 -1.49 -4.57 25.11
N LYS A 221 -1.64 -5.83 24.66
CA LYS A 221 -0.53 -6.65 24.18
C LYS A 221 0.07 -6.10 22.87
N MET A 222 -0.75 -5.58 21.97
CA MET A 222 -0.28 -4.95 20.72
C MET A 222 0.58 -3.72 21.04
N ILE A 223 0.10 -2.83 21.92
CA ILE A 223 0.86 -1.63 22.32
C ILE A 223 2.14 -2.02 23.06
N GLU A 224 2.09 -3.02 23.93
CA GLU A 224 3.27 -3.55 24.61
C GLU A 224 4.30 -4.12 23.62
N TYR A 225 3.85 -4.90 22.64
CA TYR A 225 4.71 -5.45 21.60
C TYR A 225 5.38 -4.35 20.75
N VAL A 226 4.63 -3.34 20.30
CA VAL A 226 5.20 -2.28 19.45
C VAL A 226 6.16 -1.35 20.18
N THR A 227 6.05 -1.24 21.50
CA THR A 227 6.97 -0.48 22.36
C THR A 227 8.08 -1.34 22.96
N GLY A 228 8.11 -2.65 22.69
CA GLY A 228 9.15 -3.55 23.21
C GLY A 228 10.52 -3.29 22.61
N ILE A 229 11.59 -3.52 23.38
CA ILE A 229 12.99 -3.28 22.99
C ILE A 229 13.41 -3.96 21.67
N THR A 230 12.83 -5.12 21.36
CA THR A 230 13.12 -5.89 20.14
C THR A 230 12.09 -5.64 19.04
N SER A 231 11.18 -4.69 19.22
CA SER A 231 10.09 -4.45 18.30
C SER A 231 10.59 -3.88 16.97
N PRO A 232 10.31 -4.53 15.83
CA PRO A 232 10.63 -3.97 14.53
C PRO A 232 9.83 -2.69 14.23
N PHE A 233 8.72 -2.44 14.91
CA PHE A 233 7.94 -1.21 14.75
C PHE A 233 8.69 0.05 15.13
N LEU A 234 9.74 -0.04 15.95
CA LEU A 234 10.52 1.12 16.36
C LEU A 234 11.43 1.67 15.25
N ILE A 235 11.87 0.82 14.32
CA ILE A 235 12.86 1.19 13.28
C ILE A 235 12.29 1.13 11.86
N ASP A 236 11.30 0.31 11.65
CA ASP A 236 10.78 -0.10 10.35
C ASP A 236 10.27 1.06 9.49
N GLY A 237 9.62 2.05 10.10
CA GLY A 237 9.12 3.24 9.39
C GLY A 237 10.23 4.06 8.77
N LYS A 238 11.39 4.15 9.43
CA LYS A 238 12.59 4.82 8.90
C LYS A 238 13.17 4.03 7.74
N ASP A 239 13.37 2.73 7.91
CA ASP A 239 14.03 1.87 6.91
C ASP A 239 13.25 1.76 5.61
N VAL A 240 11.92 1.66 5.70
CA VAL A 240 11.04 1.65 4.51
C VAL A 240 11.19 2.93 3.70
N LEU A 241 11.20 4.09 4.35
CA LEU A 241 11.22 5.37 3.65
C LEU A 241 12.61 5.77 3.17
N ILE A 242 13.68 5.43 3.90
CA ILE A 242 15.05 5.71 3.43
C ILE A 242 15.35 4.92 2.16
N SER A 243 14.84 3.68 2.05
CA SER A 243 15.00 2.89 0.82
C SER A 243 14.33 3.51 -0.40
N GLU A 244 13.28 4.31 -0.21
CA GLU A 244 12.55 5.04 -1.26
C GLU A 244 13.15 6.44 -1.54
N MET A 245 13.50 7.18 -0.49
CA MET A 245 13.83 8.62 -0.56
C MET A 245 15.33 8.91 -0.66
N GLY A 246 16.18 7.93 -0.34
CA GLY A 246 17.64 8.13 -0.36
C GLY A 246 18.12 9.08 0.74
N LYS A 247 19.17 9.88 0.44
CA LYS A 247 19.89 10.71 1.44
C LYS A 247 19.12 11.95 1.91
N ASP A 248 18.15 12.45 1.11
CA ASP A 248 17.46 13.73 1.39
C ASP A 248 16.20 13.57 2.25
N TYR A 249 16.09 12.48 3.00
CA TYR A 249 14.89 12.15 3.77
C TYR A 249 14.53 13.14 4.89
N GLY A 250 15.46 13.96 5.38
CA GLY A 250 15.25 14.81 6.56
C GLY A 250 14.05 15.77 6.44
N VAL A 251 13.94 16.49 5.30
CA VAL A 251 12.80 17.40 5.08
C VAL A 251 11.49 16.62 4.92
N TYR A 252 11.51 15.50 4.20
CA TYR A 252 10.34 14.63 4.04
C TYR A 252 9.85 14.11 5.39
N PHE A 253 10.74 13.69 6.27
CA PHE A 253 10.39 13.19 7.60
C PHE A 253 9.78 14.29 8.47
N SER A 254 10.32 15.51 8.40
CA SER A 254 9.76 16.67 9.10
C SER A 254 8.33 16.96 8.63
N ILE A 255 8.07 16.93 7.31
CA ILE A 255 6.71 17.09 6.74
C ILE A 255 5.77 15.99 7.25
N LEU A 256 6.21 14.73 7.20
CA LEU A 256 5.39 13.59 7.65
C LEU A 256 5.07 13.66 9.15
N ALA A 257 6.03 14.11 9.97
CA ALA A 257 5.81 14.33 11.39
C ALA A 257 4.76 15.43 11.65
N LEU A 258 4.80 16.54 10.91
CA LEU A 258 3.81 17.61 11.02
C LEU A 258 2.42 17.15 10.60
N ILE A 259 2.30 16.45 9.46
CA ILE A 259 1.02 15.89 8.99
C ILE A 259 0.46 14.91 10.03
N SER A 260 1.30 14.06 10.64
CA SER A 260 0.87 13.08 11.64
C SER A 260 0.35 13.73 12.94
N ARG A 261 0.74 14.99 13.20
CA ARG A 261 0.30 15.80 14.34
C ARG A 261 -0.91 16.67 14.02
N GLY A 262 -1.41 16.66 12.76
CA GLY A 262 -2.61 17.37 12.35
C GLY A 262 -2.38 18.66 11.56
N LEU A 263 -1.14 19.09 11.31
CA LEU A 263 -0.84 20.21 10.41
C LEU A 263 -0.92 19.69 8.97
N THR A 264 -2.06 19.83 8.34
CA THR A 264 -2.37 19.16 7.07
C THR A 264 -2.47 20.13 5.89
N ALA A 265 -2.55 21.42 6.11
CA ALA A 265 -2.52 22.43 5.06
C ALA A 265 -1.07 22.82 4.72
N GLN A 266 -0.76 23.02 3.45
CA GLN A 266 0.60 23.38 3.01
C GLN A 266 1.13 24.64 3.72
N ASN A 267 0.32 25.67 3.86
CA ASN A 267 0.72 26.93 4.53
C ASN A 267 1.09 26.71 6.01
N GLU A 268 0.43 25.80 6.72
CA GLU A 268 0.77 25.44 8.10
C GLU A 268 2.13 24.75 8.14
N ILE A 269 2.38 23.82 7.21
CA ILE A 269 3.65 23.09 7.09
C ILE A 269 4.78 24.07 6.73
N ASP A 270 4.56 24.94 5.73
CA ASP A 270 5.54 25.95 5.29
C ASP A 270 5.93 26.88 6.44
N SER A 271 4.97 27.29 7.28
CA SER A 271 5.21 28.18 8.40
C SER A 271 6.12 27.57 9.47
N VAL A 272 6.02 26.26 9.71
CA VAL A 272 6.85 25.54 10.70
C VAL A 272 8.24 25.23 10.14
N ILE A 273 8.32 24.77 8.89
CA ILE A 273 9.58 24.40 8.23
C ILE A 273 10.37 25.64 7.78
N GLN A 274 9.71 26.81 7.70
CA GLN A 274 10.27 28.08 7.21
C GLN A 274 10.82 27.97 5.78
N LYS A 275 10.13 27.15 4.95
CA LYS A 275 10.49 26.87 3.55
C LYS A 275 9.24 26.49 2.77
N ASN A 276 9.21 26.83 1.47
CA ASN A 276 8.17 26.34 0.58
C ASN A 276 8.30 24.81 0.41
N THR A 277 7.30 24.06 0.87
CA THR A 277 7.30 22.60 0.84
C THR A 277 6.54 22.01 -0.34
N GLY A 278 6.00 22.83 -1.26
CA GLY A 278 5.15 22.38 -2.36
C GLY A 278 5.78 21.27 -3.21
N ALA A 279 7.05 21.40 -3.62
CA ALA A 279 7.75 20.38 -4.39
C ALA A 279 7.94 19.07 -3.59
N TYR A 280 8.23 19.16 -2.30
CA TYR A 280 8.34 17.99 -1.42
C TYR A 280 7.01 17.26 -1.26
N LEU A 281 5.92 18.00 -1.10
CA LEU A 281 4.56 17.43 -1.01
C LEU A 281 4.16 16.72 -2.32
N VAL A 282 4.47 17.32 -3.46
CA VAL A 282 4.26 16.69 -4.78
C VAL A 282 5.07 15.40 -4.91
N ASN A 283 6.34 15.39 -4.49
CA ASN A 283 7.16 14.17 -4.53
C ASN A 283 6.61 13.09 -3.58
N LEU A 284 6.21 13.47 -2.34
CA LEU A 284 5.59 12.53 -1.39
C LEU A 284 4.31 11.90 -1.94
N ASP A 285 3.51 12.64 -2.73
CA ASP A 285 2.29 12.15 -3.38
C ASP A 285 2.60 11.35 -4.66
N LYS A 286 3.25 11.98 -5.65
CA LYS A 286 3.35 11.42 -7.01
C LYS A 286 4.47 10.41 -7.19
N VAL A 287 5.62 10.64 -6.52
CA VAL A 287 6.79 9.77 -6.64
C VAL A 287 6.72 8.65 -5.60
N TYR A 288 6.61 9.01 -4.32
CA TYR A 288 6.69 8.04 -3.22
C TYR A 288 5.34 7.46 -2.80
N SER A 289 4.23 8.10 -3.18
CA SER A 289 2.85 7.69 -2.82
C SER A 289 2.63 7.50 -1.30
N VAL A 290 3.35 8.27 -0.46
CA VAL A 290 3.30 8.19 1.00
C VAL A 290 2.17 9.03 1.57
N ILE A 291 1.88 10.17 0.91
CA ILE A 291 0.75 11.03 1.26
C ILE A 291 -0.19 11.17 0.06
N LYS A 292 -1.38 11.69 0.33
CA LYS A 292 -2.32 12.12 -0.72
C LYS A 292 -3.00 13.42 -0.31
N PRO A 293 -3.32 14.30 -1.28
CA PRO A 293 -4.18 15.45 -1.00
C PRO A 293 -5.63 14.97 -0.88
N ILE A 294 -6.24 15.19 0.28
CA ILE A 294 -7.67 15.00 0.49
C ILE A 294 -8.37 16.34 0.21
N ARG A 295 -9.41 16.30 -0.60
CA ARG A 295 -10.23 17.45 -0.93
C ARG A 295 -11.69 17.19 -0.56
N PRO A 296 -12.45 18.23 -0.23
CA PRO A 296 -13.89 18.07 -0.05
C PRO A 296 -14.52 17.44 -1.28
N LEU A 297 -15.40 16.47 -1.09
CA LEU A 297 -16.11 15.85 -2.19
C LEU A 297 -16.83 16.93 -3.02
N TYR A 298 -16.81 16.82 -4.34
CA TYR A 298 -17.30 17.80 -5.32
C TYR A 298 -16.52 19.13 -5.39
N SER A 299 -15.37 19.25 -4.71
CA SER A 299 -14.50 20.39 -4.94
C SER A 299 -13.76 20.27 -6.27
N LYS A 300 -13.42 21.41 -6.89
CA LYS A 300 -12.58 21.42 -8.11
C LYS A 300 -11.20 20.85 -7.81
N SER A 301 -10.60 20.17 -8.81
CA SER A 301 -9.26 19.55 -8.71
C SER A 301 -8.15 20.55 -8.30
N GLU A 302 -8.30 21.81 -8.66
CA GLU A 302 -7.36 22.91 -8.36
C GLU A 302 -7.66 23.62 -7.03
N SER A 303 -8.63 23.12 -6.27
CA SER A 303 -9.01 23.74 -5.00
C SER A 303 -7.83 23.80 -4.04
N ARG A 304 -7.54 24.99 -3.50
CA ARG A 304 -6.53 25.21 -2.46
C ARG A 304 -6.94 24.67 -1.09
N ASN A 305 -8.20 24.21 -0.94
CA ASN A 305 -8.74 23.61 0.27
C ASN A 305 -8.39 22.11 0.40
N ALA A 306 -7.15 21.75 0.06
CA ALA A 306 -6.65 20.39 0.19
C ALA A 306 -5.94 20.20 1.54
N ARG A 307 -6.21 19.07 2.19
CA ARG A 307 -5.50 18.61 3.39
C ARG A 307 -4.63 17.43 3.03
N TRP A 308 -3.37 17.44 3.43
CA TRP A 308 -2.45 16.34 3.19
C TRP A 308 -2.64 15.24 4.24
N GLN A 309 -2.70 14.00 3.80
CA GLN A 309 -2.88 12.84 4.66
C GLN A 309 -1.86 11.76 4.35
N ILE A 310 -1.25 11.19 5.39
CA ILE A 310 -0.42 9.97 5.26
C ILE A 310 -1.35 8.80 4.90
N THR A 311 -1.03 8.10 3.81
CA THR A 311 -1.87 7.03 3.26
C THR A 311 -1.75 5.71 4.03
N ASP A 312 -0.65 5.50 4.72
CA ASP A 312 -0.31 4.29 5.46
C ASP A 312 -0.55 4.50 6.96
N SER A 313 -1.40 3.67 7.59
CA SER A 313 -1.75 3.79 9.00
C SER A 313 -0.55 3.57 9.92
N TYR A 314 0.32 2.58 9.59
CA TYR A 314 1.54 2.36 10.37
C TYR A 314 2.49 3.56 10.28
N LEU A 315 2.72 4.14 9.10
CA LEU A 315 3.55 5.34 8.98
C LEU A 315 2.96 6.53 9.73
N ARG A 316 1.63 6.68 9.72
CA ARG A 316 0.96 7.72 10.52
C ARG A 316 1.21 7.50 12.01
N PHE A 317 1.08 6.26 12.51
CA PHE A 317 1.43 5.88 13.89
C PHE A 317 2.91 6.12 14.17
N TYR A 318 3.81 5.66 13.30
CA TYR A 318 5.25 5.80 13.43
C TYR A 318 5.67 7.27 13.60
N PHE A 319 5.23 8.16 12.71
CA PHE A 319 5.59 9.58 12.79
C PHE A 319 4.97 10.28 13.99
N ARG A 320 3.75 9.90 14.38
CA ARG A 320 3.07 10.50 15.54
C ARG A 320 3.71 10.12 16.85
N PHE A 321 4.08 8.86 17.03
CA PHE A 321 4.49 8.34 18.32
C PHE A 321 5.96 7.96 18.39
N ILE A 322 6.50 7.28 17.39
CA ILE A 322 7.88 6.77 17.44
C ILE A 322 8.87 7.87 17.04
N TYR A 323 8.76 8.38 15.83
CA TYR A 323 9.67 9.41 15.31
C TYR A 323 9.62 10.70 16.14
N SER A 324 8.42 11.15 16.53
CA SER A 324 8.24 12.35 17.35
C SER A 324 8.77 12.23 18.79
N ASN A 325 9.04 11.01 19.25
CA ASN A 325 9.59 10.69 20.58
C ASN A 325 10.87 9.86 20.46
N GLN A 326 11.66 10.07 19.40
CA GLN A 326 12.85 9.27 19.13
C GLN A 326 13.84 9.29 20.29
N SER A 327 13.94 10.40 21.05
CA SER A 327 14.75 10.49 22.26
C SER A 327 14.38 9.45 23.32
N LEU A 328 13.09 9.13 23.48
CA LEU A 328 12.66 8.08 24.41
C LEU A 328 13.13 6.69 23.93
N VAL A 329 13.08 6.46 22.62
CA VAL A 329 13.56 5.19 22.02
C VAL A 329 15.08 5.06 22.21
N GLU A 330 15.85 6.11 21.95
CA GLU A 330 17.32 6.13 22.08
C GLU A 330 17.77 5.96 23.52
N LEU A 331 17.02 6.48 24.48
CA LEU A 331 17.29 6.35 25.92
C LEU A 331 16.73 5.05 26.51
N GLY A 332 16.05 4.19 25.72
CA GLY A 332 15.43 2.96 26.21
C GLY A 332 14.24 3.18 27.14
N GLN A 333 13.58 4.36 27.06
CA GLN A 333 12.45 4.74 27.92
C GLN A 333 11.13 4.25 27.35
N TYR A 334 11.01 2.94 27.13
CA TYR A 334 9.87 2.33 26.43
C TYR A 334 8.56 2.44 27.21
N ASP A 335 8.58 2.42 28.53
CA ASP A 335 7.40 2.61 29.37
C ASP A 335 6.83 4.04 29.26
N LEU A 336 7.70 5.04 29.15
CA LEU A 336 7.27 6.41 28.88
C LEU A 336 6.68 6.53 27.48
N LEU A 337 7.28 5.88 26.49
CA LEU A 337 6.73 5.84 25.12
C LEU A 337 5.34 5.19 25.10
N LYS A 338 5.18 4.06 25.82
CA LYS A 338 3.88 3.38 25.99
C LYS A 338 2.86 4.32 26.63
N SER A 339 3.25 5.05 27.67
CA SER A 339 2.38 6.02 28.35
C SER A 339 1.93 7.16 27.44
N VAL A 340 2.82 7.68 26.57
CA VAL A 340 2.48 8.70 25.56
C VAL A 340 1.46 8.15 24.56
N ILE A 341 1.64 6.91 24.08
CA ILE A 341 0.71 6.28 23.16
C ILE A 341 -0.66 6.11 23.79
N LEU A 342 -0.73 5.59 25.02
CA LEU A 342 -1.99 5.35 25.74
C LEU A 342 -2.73 6.66 26.03
N ARG A 343 -2.02 7.71 26.43
CA ARG A 343 -2.60 9.04 26.68
C ARG A 343 -3.30 9.60 25.44
N ASP A 344 -2.67 9.49 24.28
CA ASP A 344 -3.15 10.13 23.03
C ASP A 344 -3.99 9.17 22.17
N TYR A 345 -4.15 7.93 22.59
CA TYR A 345 -4.73 6.81 21.83
C TYR A 345 -6.15 7.14 21.31
N GLU A 346 -7.04 7.58 22.18
CA GLU A 346 -8.44 7.83 21.80
C GLU A 346 -8.54 8.96 20.74
N THR A 347 -7.80 10.03 20.92
CA THR A 347 -7.76 11.15 19.97
C THR A 347 -7.19 10.70 18.62
N PHE A 348 -6.10 9.95 18.64
CA PHE A 348 -5.43 9.47 17.44
C PHE A 348 -6.29 8.47 16.66
N THR A 349 -6.96 7.56 17.35
CA THR A 349 -7.77 6.52 16.74
C THR A 349 -9.10 7.00 16.19
N GLY A 350 -9.57 8.21 16.53
CA GLY A 350 -10.73 8.82 15.89
C GLY A 350 -10.59 8.84 14.35
N LYS A 351 -9.45 9.34 13.86
CA LYS A 351 -9.17 9.37 12.41
C LYS A 351 -8.93 7.98 11.81
N THR A 352 -8.44 7.04 12.61
CA THR A 352 -8.33 5.62 12.21
C THR A 352 -9.70 5.01 11.99
N LEU A 353 -10.65 5.30 12.87
CA LEU A 353 -12.02 4.82 12.79
C LEU A 353 -12.74 5.35 11.55
N GLU A 354 -12.58 6.64 11.23
CA GLU A 354 -13.09 7.20 9.98
C GLU A 354 -12.51 6.48 8.74
N GLN A 355 -11.21 6.23 8.73
CA GLN A 355 -10.56 5.51 7.64
C GLN A 355 -11.02 4.05 7.54
N TYR A 356 -11.18 3.37 8.68
CA TYR A 356 -11.73 2.02 8.74
C TYR A 356 -13.12 1.96 8.10
N PHE A 357 -14.04 2.84 8.52
CA PHE A 357 -15.38 2.88 7.95
C PHE A 357 -15.41 3.32 6.48
N THR A 358 -14.55 4.25 6.08
CA THR A 358 -14.42 4.61 4.66
C THR A 358 -14.07 3.38 3.82
N ASN A 359 -13.12 2.57 4.27
CA ASN A 359 -12.71 1.37 3.56
C ASN A 359 -13.76 0.25 3.65
N LYS A 360 -14.41 0.07 4.80
CA LYS A 360 -15.50 -0.90 4.99
C LYS A 360 -16.70 -0.59 4.09
N ILE A 361 -17.14 0.67 4.03
CA ILE A 361 -18.24 1.10 3.18
C ILE A 361 -17.88 0.92 1.70
N ASN A 362 -16.65 1.24 1.31
CA ASN A 362 -16.19 1.04 -0.07
C ASN A 362 -16.06 -0.46 -0.46
N GLU A 363 -15.81 -1.34 0.50
CA GLU A 363 -15.79 -2.79 0.31
C GLU A 363 -17.20 -3.38 0.14
N GLU A 364 -18.16 -2.89 0.93
CA GLU A 364 -19.51 -3.45 1.01
C GLU A 364 -20.50 -2.89 -0.03
N LYS A 365 -20.24 -1.69 -0.57
CA LYS A 365 -21.16 -0.97 -1.45
C LYS A 365 -20.56 -0.70 -2.83
N GLN A 366 -21.41 -0.74 -3.84
CA GLN A 366 -21.08 -0.25 -5.17
C GLN A 366 -21.17 1.29 -5.17
N LEU A 367 -20.02 1.95 -5.21
CA LEU A 367 -19.92 3.40 -5.13
C LEU A 367 -19.24 3.97 -6.37
N THR A 368 -19.71 5.15 -6.77
CA THR A 368 -19.03 5.97 -7.79
C THR A 368 -18.08 6.98 -7.17
N LYS A 369 -18.41 7.43 -5.94
CA LYS A 369 -17.58 8.38 -5.18
C LYS A 369 -17.67 8.10 -3.68
N ILE A 370 -16.56 8.29 -2.97
CA ILE A 370 -16.51 8.28 -1.51
C ILE A 370 -15.47 9.27 -0.99
N GLY A 371 -15.80 10.01 0.06
CA GLY A 371 -14.89 10.95 0.69
C GLY A 371 -15.55 11.80 1.76
N GLY A 372 -14.76 12.65 2.43
CA GLY A 372 -15.28 13.67 3.36
C GLY A 372 -15.68 14.96 2.66
N TRP A 373 -16.34 15.82 3.37
CA TRP A 373 -16.66 17.16 2.91
C TRP A 373 -16.50 18.17 4.04
N TRP A 374 -15.98 19.36 3.73
CA TRP A 374 -15.90 20.50 4.63
C TRP A 374 -16.02 21.81 3.83
N ASP A 375 -16.57 22.82 4.46
CA ASP A 375 -16.65 24.16 3.89
C ASP A 375 -15.29 24.90 3.92
N ARG A 376 -15.22 26.07 3.30
CA ARG A 376 -13.98 26.86 3.24
C ARG A 376 -13.46 27.29 4.61
N LYS A 377 -14.34 27.47 5.59
CA LYS A 377 -14.01 27.91 6.94
C LYS A 377 -13.68 26.73 7.86
N GLY A 378 -14.03 25.49 7.47
CA GLY A 378 -13.91 24.30 8.30
C GLY A 378 -14.93 24.23 9.44
N GLU A 379 -15.99 25.06 9.40
CA GLU A 379 -17.04 25.07 10.42
C GLU A 379 -18.04 23.93 10.25
N ASN A 380 -18.24 23.49 9.00
CA ASN A 380 -19.10 22.36 8.65
C ASN A 380 -18.25 21.26 8.04
N GLU A 381 -18.12 20.14 8.73
CA GLU A 381 -17.40 18.96 8.28
C GLU A 381 -18.30 17.72 8.35
N ILE A 382 -18.31 16.91 7.29
CA ILE A 382 -18.98 15.63 7.18
C ILE A 382 -17.88 14.57 7.02
N ASP A 383 -17.89 13.56 7.88
CA ASP A 383 -16.81 12.58 7.97
C ASP A 383 -16.76 11.71 6.72
N ILE A 384 -17.90 11.15 6.27
CA ILE A 384 -17.97 10.31 5.06
C ILE A 384 -19.25 10.62 4.27
N ILE A 385 -19.09 10.78 2.97
CA ILE A 385 -20.17 10.82 1.98
C ILE A 385 -19.89 9.72 0.96
N ALA A 386 -20.81 8.80 0.78
CA ALA A 386 -20.73 7.69 -0.15
C ALA A 386 -21.84 7.81 -1.20
N VAL A 387 -21.47 7.86 -2.46
CA VAL A 387 -22.37 8.18 -3.58
C VAL A 387 -22.39 7.04 -4.60
N ASN A 388 -23.57 6.70 -5.07
CA ASN A 388 -23.78 5.92 -6.29
C ASN A 388 -24.55 6.78 -7.30
N ASP A 389 -23.83 7.29 -8.30
CA ASP A 389 -24.40 8.14 -9.33
C ASP A 389 -25.40 7.39 -10.24
N LEU A 390 -25.24 6.08 -10.39
CA LEU A 390 -26.12 5.25 -11.23
C LEU A 390 -27.50 5.08 -10.60
N GLU A 391 -27.53 4.85 -9.30
CA GLU A 391 -28.74 4.69 -8.52
C GLU A 391 -29.27 6.01 -7.94
N LYS A 392 -28.54 7.10 -8.12
CA LYS A 392 -28.81 8.41 -7.52
C LYS A 392 -29.03 8.34 -6.01
N THR A 393 -28.16 7.59 -5.33
CA THR A 393 -28.16 7.48 -3.86
C THR A 393 -26.94 8.15 -3.24
N CYS A 394 -27.13 8.75 -2.08
CA CYS A 394 -26.08 9.41 -1.32
C CYS A 394 -26.25 9.08 0.16
N SER A 395 -25.30 8.35 0.73
CA SER A 395 -25.26 8.01 2.16
C SER A 395 -24.25 8.89 2.85
N VAL A 396 -24.67 9.56 3.91
CA VAL A 396 -23.85 10.50 4.68
C VAL A 396 -23.67 10.00 6.11
N TYR A 397 -22.42 9.95 6.57
CA TYR A 397 -22.08 9.35 7.85
C TYR A 397 -21.38 10.32 8.78
N GLU A 398 -21.76 10.30 10.06
CA GLU A 398 -21.01 10.87 11.18
C GLU A 398 -20.34 9.75 11.95
N ILE A 399 -19.02 9.85 12.17
CA ILE A 399 -18.22 8.81 12.83
C ILE A 399 -17.77 9.34 14.19
N LYS A 400 -18.10 8.59 15.26
CA LYS A 400 -17.65 8.92 16.62
C LYS A 400 -17.18 7.65 17.32
N ARG A 401 -16.21 7.74 18.22
CA ARG A 401 -15.79 6.58 19.04
C ARG A 401 -16.93 6.08 19.93
N GLN A 402 -17.73 6.99 20.48
CA GLN A 402 -18.83 6.68 21.40
C GLN A 402 -20.17 6.98 20.71
N ALA A 403 -21.07 6.01 20.67
CA ALA A 403 -22.38 6.11 20.02
C ALA A 403 -23.21 7.31 20.56
N ASN A 404 -23.11 7.58 21.87
CA ASN A 404 -23.84 8.68 22.51
C ASN A 404 -23.35 10.08 22.09
N ARG A 405 -22.21 10.21 21.39
CA ARG A 405 -21.71 11.47 20.82
C ARG A 405 -22.18 11.73 19.39
N ILE A 406 -22.91 10.79 18.78
CA ILE A 406 -23.50 10.96 17.46
C ILE A 406 -24.72 11.85 17.57
N ASN A 407 -24.78 12.89 16.72
CA ASN A 407 -25.89 13.83 16.67
C ASN A 407 -26.45 13.93 15.25
N LEU A 408 -27.45 13.10 14.94
CA LEU A 408 -28.06 13.04 13.62
C LEU A 408 -28.78 14.33 13.23
N SER A 409 -29.36 15.09 14.19
CA SER A 409 -29.98 16.39 13.90
C SER A 409 -28.93 17.40 13.40
N LYS A 410 -27.80 17.47 14.07
CA LYS A 410 -26.67 18.32 13.64
C LYS A 410 -26.09 17.86 12.30
N LEU A 411 -26.03 16.54 12.07
CA LEU A 411 -25.60 15.98 10.78
C LEU A 411 -26.56 16.41 9.67
N THR A 412 -27.86 16.41 9.93
CA THR A 412 -28.89 16.86 8.97
C THR A 412 -28.72 18.33 8.60
N GLU A 413 -28.36 19.19 9.55
CA GLU A 413 -28.04 20.61 9.28
C GLU A 413 -26.82 20.75 8.37
N LYS A 414 -25.74 19.98 8.64
CA LYS A 414 -24.54 19.96 7.78
C LYS A 414 -24.87 19.46 6.37
N VAL A 415 -25.73 18.45 6.25
CA VAL A 415 -26.20 17.94 4.95
C VAL A 415 -26.98 18.98 4.18
N ASN A 416 -27.84 19.78 4.84
CA ASN A 416 -28.56 20.87 4.19
C ASN A 416 -27.60 21.95 3.66
N ASN A 417 -26.56 22.27 4.43
CA ASN A 417 -25.51 23.18 3.97
C ASN A 417 -24.73 22.57 2.77
N PHE A 418 -24.32 21.33 2.86
CA PHE A 418 -23.70 20.60 1.75
C PHE A 418 -24.55 20.64 0.49
N LYS A 419 -25.85 20.32 0.59
CA LYS A 419 -26.83 20.39 -0.52
C LYS A 419 -26.89 21.78 -1.16
N SER A 420 -26.86 22.83 -0.36
CA SER A 420 -26.92 24.21 -0.87
C SER A 420 -25.71 24.58 -1.73
N ILE A 421 -24.55 24.00 -1.42
CA ILE A 421 -23.28 24.28 -2.10
C ILE A 421 -23.11 23.43 -3.36
N VAL A 422 -23.47 22.14 -3.30
CA VAL A 422 -23.26 21.17 -4.40
C VAL A 422 -24.55 20.83 -5.15
N LYS A 423 -25.49 21.73 -5.16
CA LYS A 423 -26.88 21.55 -5.63
C LYS A 423 -27.00 20.84 -6.97
N LEU A 424 -26.20 21.22 -7.96
CA LEU A 424 -26.27 20.68 -9.32
C LEU A 424 -25.73 19.24 -9.43
N GLU A 425 -24.79 18.85 -8.55
CA GLU A 425 -24.13 17.54 -8.60
C GLU A 425 -24.99 16.43 -7.98
N ILE A 426 -25.91 16.77 -7.08
CA ILE A 426 -26.74 15.80 -6.32
C ILE A 426 -28.23 16.05 -6.45
N ASP A 427 -28.65 16.76 -7.50
CA ASP A 427 -30.07 17.00 -7.75
C ASP A 427 -30.82 15.71 -8.06
N GLY A 428 -31.94 15.49 -7.36
CA GLY A 428 -32.74 14.26 -7.48
C GLY A 428 -32.16 13.03 -6.79
N TYR A 429 -31.09 13.17 -5.96
CA TYR A 429 -30.56 12.04 -5.20
C TYR A 429 -31.35 11.76 -3.93
N PHE A 430 -31.54 10.48 -3.63
CA PHE A 430 -32.06 10.03 -2.35
C PHE A 430 -30.95 10.04 -1.31
N ILE A 431 -31.05 10.92 -0.32
CA ILE A 431 -30.00 11.15 0.68
C ILE A 431 -30.44 10.58 2.03
N GLN A 432 -29.56 9.74 2.60
CA GLN A 432 -29.74 9.15 3.93
C GLN A 432 -28.59 9.53 4.86
N THR A 433 -28.87 9.68 6.15
CA THR A 433 -27.88 9.97 7.19
C THR A 433 -27.75 8.82 8.16
N PHE A 434 -26.50 8.52 8.54
CA PHE A 434 -26.15 7.43 9.43
C PHE A 434 -25.14 7.89 10.48
N GLY A 435 -25.21 7.32 11.67
CA GLY A 435 -24.17 7.43 12.68
C GLY A 435 -23.47 6.09 12.85
N LEU A 436 -22.15 6.08 12.87
CA LEU A 436 -21.35 4.88 13.13
C LEU A 436 -20.37 5.15 14.27
N SER A 437 -20.16 4.14 15.09
CA SER A 437 -19.28 4.20 16.26
C SER A 437 -18.35 3.00 16.30
N LEU A 438 -17.52 2.95 17.35
CA LEU A 438 -16.68 1.77 17.62
C LEU A 438 -17.51 0.48 17.75
N GLU A 439 -18.76 0.56 18.18
CA GLU A 439 -19.65 -0.59 18.37
C GLU A 439 -20.05 -1.25 17.03
N ASP A 440 -19.95 -0.51 15.91
CA ASP A 440 -20.34 -0.95 14.57
C ASP A 440 -19.20 -1.57 13.73
N MET A 441 -18.04 -1.75 14.33
CA MET A 441 -16.86 -2.34 13.65
C MET A 441 -16.98 -3.85 13.37
#